data_1cd46425b1c0bd2863c73ca78f3b3e07
#
_entry.id   1cd46425b1c0bd2863c73ca78f3b3e07
#
_cell.length_a   1.000
_cell.length_b   1.000
_cell.length_c   1.000
_cell.angle_alpha   90.00
_cell.angle_beta   90.00
_cell.angle_gamma   90.00
#
_symmetry.space_group_name_H-M   'P 1'
#
loop_
_entity.id
_entity.type
_entity.pdbx_description
1 polymer ?
#
loop_
_entity_poly.entity_id
_entity_poly.type
_entity_poly.pdbx_seq_one_letter_code
_entity_poly.pdbx_strand_id
1 'polypeptide(L)'
;MAALPTGSTFRPLLTCYLTDDTEADDVERGFREGVFTGVKLYPANATTNSAAGVTDYRRIKPVLARMEKIGMRFLMHGEDVDPAVDVFDREASFCDKYLGPWTREFPGLKMILEHLSSKEGVDFVRAHAPQVGGTITPYHMELTRTDWFGWGLKPYMYVMPVIKTERDRQALRKAATSGEACYFLGTDSAPHPVARKLALNGIPGIFNAPVAMASYARTFEEENALDRLEKFASLNGPAHYGLKPNDDTITLERRPWVAPEEIKVAGPDERALIYRGGETLQWQVVAS
;
A
#
# COMPACT_ATOMS: atom_id res chain seq x y z
N MET A 1 16.25 6.48 11.37
CA MET A 1 17.15 5.55 12.11
C MET A 1 17.20 5.85 13.63
N ALA A 2 17.26 7.11 14.07
CA ALA A 2 17.33 7.46 15.50
C ALA A 2 16.12 6.99 16.35
N ALA A 3 14.98 6.70 15.75
CA ALA A 3 13.78 6.22 16.43
C ALA A 3 13.72 4.68 16.60
N LEU A 4 14.64 3.95 15.98
CA LEU A 4 14.64 2.49 16.09
C LEU A 4 15.23 2.06 17.45
N PRO A 5 14.68 0.99 18.07
CA PRO A 5 15.27 0.42 19.28
C PRO A 5 16.74 0.03 19.09
N THR A 6 17.53 0.14 20.13
CA THR A 6 18.93 -0.31 20.12
C THR A 6 19.00 -1.80 19.74
N GLY A 7 19.84 -2.15 18.78
CA GLY A 7 19.98 -3.53 18.28
C GLY A 7 18.96 -3.94 17.20
N SER A 8 18.07 -3.03 16.77
CA SER A 8 17.14 -3.32 15.68
C SER A 8 17.89 -3.59 14.37
N THR A 9 17.56 -4.70 13.71
CA THR A 9 18.03 -5.08 12.36
C THR A 9 17.17 -4.50 11.25
N PHE A 10 16.09 -3.78 11.58
CA PHE A 10 15.18 -3.19 10.60
C PHE A 10 15.90 -2.18 9.71
N ARG A 11 15.78 -2.37 8.40
CA ARG A 11 16.34 -1.48 7.36
C ARG A 11 15.20 -0.88 6.55
N PRO A 12 14.87 0.41 6.72
CA PRO A 12 13.88 1.07 5.89
C PRO A 12 14.38 1.20 4.45
N LEU A 13 13.55 0.82 3.51
CA LEU A 13 13.77 1.05 2.08
C LEU A 13 13.09 2.36 1.71
N LEU A 14 13.88 3.42 1.49
CA LEU A 14 13.35 4.75 1.22
C LEU A 14 13.01 4.91 -0.27
N THR A 15 11.93 5.65 -0.55
CA THR A 15 11.57 6.05 -1.91
C THR A 15 11.79 7.54 -2.11
N CYS A 16 12.20 7.92 -3.33
CA CYS A 16 12.18 9.31 -3.76
C CYS A 16 10.73 9.73 -4.03
N TYR A 17 10.30 10.84 -3.46
CA TYR A 17 9.00 11.44 -3.73
C TYR A 17 9.04 12.14 -5.10
N LEU A 18 8.24 11.67 -6.06
CA LEU A 18 8.22 12.21 -7.42
C LEU A 18 7.39 13.49 -7.50
N THR A 19 7.97 14.51 -8.09
CA THR A 19 7.33 15.79 -8.39
C THR A 19 7.50 16.15 -9.88
N ASP A 20 6.82 17.19 -10.35
CA ASP A 20 6.99 17.69 -11.71
C ASP A 20 8.42 18.17 -12.02
N ASP A 21 9.18 18.54 -11.00
CA ASP A 21 10.54 19.11 -11.11
C ASP A 21 11.64 18.09 -10.71
N THR A 22 11.28 16.83 -10.54
CA THR A 22 12.26 15.78 -10.20
C THR A 22 13.21 15.54 -11.35
N GLU A 23 14.52 15.70 -11.09
CA GLU A 23 15.55 15.48 -12.08
C GLU A 23 16.01 14.02 -12.15
N ALA A 24 16.11 13.49 -13.37
CA ALA A 24 16.48 12.09 -13.59
C ALA A 24 17.88 11.74 -13.08
N ASP A 25 18.81 12.71 -13.15
CA ASP A 25 20.20 12.55 -12.68
C ASP A 25 20.26 12.45 -11.15
N ASP A 26 19.43 13.21 -10.44
CA ASP A 26 19.34 13.14 -8.98
C ASP A 26 18.76 11.81 -8.50
N VAL A 27 17.74 11.30 -9.21
CA VAL A 27 17.17 9.98 -8.95
C VAL A 27 18.20 8.88 -9.15
N GLU A 28 18.95 8.90 -10.27
CA GLU A 28 20.02 7.91 -10.52
C GLU A 28 21.11 7.99 -9.47
N ARG A 29 21.57 9.21 -9.12
CA ARG A 29 22.56 9.40 -8.08
C ARG A 29 22.14 8.82 -6.74
N GLY A 30 20.93 9.15 -6.26
CA GLY A 30 20.41 8.63 -5.00
C GLY A 30 20.20 7.12 -4.99
N PHE A 31 19.87 6.53 -6.14
CA PHE A 31 19.79 5.07 -6.30
C PHE A 31 21.18 4.40 -6.21
N ARG A 32 22.18 4.94 -6.92
CA ARG A 32 23.56 4.43 -6.90
C ARG A 32 24.22 4.55 -5.54
N GLU A 33 23.91 5.61 -4.80
CA GLU A 33 24.38 5.84 -3.43
C GLU A 33 23.61 5.03 -2.37
N GLY A 34 22.57 4.26 -2.78
CA GLY A 34 21.75 3.45 -1.87
C GLY A 34 20.82 4.26 -0.97
N VAL A 35 20.56 5.54 -1.31
CA VAL A 35 19.62 6.40 -0.58
C VAL A 35 18.17 6.04 -0.91
N PHE A 36 17.89 5.79 -2.20
CA PHE A 36 16.56 5.41 -2.69
C PHE A 36 16.56 4.00 -3.25
N THR A 37 15.51 3.23 -2.98
CA THR A 37 15.26 1.91 -3.57
C THR A 37 14.23 1.96 -4.70
N GLY A 38 13.46 3.03 -4.77
CA GLY A 38 12.42 3.26 -5.77
C GLY A 38 12.00 4.71 -5.80
N VAL A 39 11.13 5.04 -6.74
CA VAL A 39 10.47 6.35 -6.84
C VAL A 39 8.99 6.17 -6.59
N LYS A 40 8.40 7.01 -5.75
CA LYS A 40 6.96 7.00 -5.44
C LYS A 40 6.25 8.15 -6.11
N LEU A 41 5.29 7.83 -6.95
CA LEU A 41 4.33 8.74 -7.55
C LEU A 41 3.13 8.95 -6.62
N TYR A 42 2.84 10.20 -6.35
CA TYR A 42 1.53 10.66 -5.91
C TYR A 42 0.97 11.64 -6.96
N PRO A 43 -0.24 11.42 -7.48
CA PRO A 43 -0.96 12.50 -8.16
C PRO A 43 -1.17 13.67 -7.19
N ALA A 44 -1.02 14.89 -7.66
CA ALA A 44 -1.16 16.07 -6.79
C ALA A 44 -2.55 16.09 -6.12
N ASN A 45 -2.58 16.26 -4.80
CA ASN A 45 -3.79 16.30 -3.96
C ASN A 45 -4.61 14.99 -3.92
N ALA A 46 -4.04 13.85 -4.33
CA ALA A 46 -4.74 12.56 -4.26
C ALA A 46 -4.96 12.08 -2.81
N THR A 47 -3.99 12.31 -1.94
CA THR A 47 -4.01 11.81 -0.55
C THR A 47 -3.26 12.77 0.38
N THR A 48 -3.07 12.38 1.64
CA THR A 48 -2.34 13.16 2.64
C THR A 48 -0.92 13.48 2.17
N ASN A 49 -0.49 14.73 2.35
CA ASN A 49 0.84 15.25 1.98
C ASN A 49 1.20 15.10 0.47
N SER A 50 0.20 15.03 -0.41
CA SER A 50 0.42 14.89 -1.86
C SER A 50 0.30 16.19 -2.66
N ALA A 51 0.23 17.35 -2.00
CA ALA A 51 0.07 18.64 -2.69
C ALA A 51 1.23 18.97 -3.66
N ALA A 52 2.46 18.53 -3.36
CA ALA A 52 3.62 18.67 -4.22
C ALA A 52 3.78 17.50 -5.23
N GLY A 53 2.78 16.61 -5.33
CA GLY A 53 2.79 15.49 -6.25
C GLY A 53 2.74 15.92 -7.72
N VAL A 54 2.73 14.94 -8.60
CA VAL A 54 2.75 15.14 -10.05
C VAL A 54 1.45 15.74 -10.55
N THR A 55 1.54 16.81 -11.33
CA THR A 55 0.39 17.45 -12.00
C THR A 55 0.39 17.19 -13.50
N ASP A 56 1.55 16.98 -14.12
CA ASP A 56 1.70 16.67 -15.55
C ASP A 56 2.58 15.45 -15.77
N TYR A 57 1.93 14.33 -16.07
CA TYR A 57 2.61 13.04 -16.30
C TYR A 57 3.56 13.01 -17.52
N ARG A 58 3.52 14.02 -18.39
CA ARG A 58 4.50 14.15 -19.49
C ARG A 58 5.87 14.54 -18.97
N ARG A 59 5.91 15.33 -17.87
CA ARG A 59 7.16 15.85 -17.28
C ARG A 59 7.99 14.76 -16.61
N ILE A 60 7.36 13.71 -16.10
CA ILE A 60 8.06 12.62 -15.41
C ILE A 60 8.66 11.56 -16.36
N LYS A 61 8.33 11.58 -17.65
CA LYS A 61 8.81 10.57 -18.62
C LYS A 61 10.33 10.42 -18.67
N PRO A 62 11.15 11.49 -18.60
CA PRO A 62 12.60 11.34 -18.52
C PRO A 62 13.07 10.57 -17.27
N VAL A 63 12.39 10.75 -16.15
CA VAL A 63 12.65 9.99 -14.91
C VAL A 63 12.30 8.53 -15.10
N LEU A 64 11.13 8.21 -15.69
CA LEU A 64 10.71 6.82 -15.95
C LEU A 64 11.69 6.10 -16.89
N ALA A 65 12.13 6.76 -17.95
CA ALA A 65 13.12 6.22 -18.88
C ALA A 65 14.48 5.95 -18.18
N ARG A 66 14.90 6.83 -17.26
CA ARG A 66 16.11 6.64 -16.48
C ARG A 66 15.96 5.47 -15.52
N MET A 67 14.81 5.36 -14.84
CA MET A 67 14.51 4.26 -13.92
C MET A 67 14.51 2.90 -14.64
N GLU A 68 13.92 2.82 -15.83
CA GLU A 68 13.96 1.63 -16.67
C GLU A 68 15.41 1.22 -16.96
N LYS A 69 16.24 2.16 -17.39
CA LYS A 69 17.65 1.92 -17.75
C LYS A 69 18.48 1.41 -16.57
N ILE A 70 18.24 1.90 -15.36
CA ILE A 70 19.02 1.53 -14.16
C ILE A 70 18.38 0.40 -13.35
N GLY A 71 17.21 -0.12 -13.76
CA GLY A 71 16.48 -1.18 -13.08
C GLY A 71 15.83 -0.77 -11.76
N MET A 72 15.56 0.52 -11.57
CA MET A 72 14.90 1.06 -10.38
C MET A 72 13.38 0.81 -10.42
N ARG A 73 12.72 0.63 -9.26
CA ARG A 73 11.27 0.35 -9.16
C ARG A 73 10.45 1.62 -9.13
N PHE A 74 9.32 1.60 -9.82
CA PHE A 74 8.35 2.69 -9.87
C PHE A 74 7.10 2.30 -9.09
N LEU A 75 6.81 2.99 -7.99
CA LEU A 75 5.70 2.77 -7.08
C LEU A 75 4.66 3.87 -7.29
N MET A 76 3.38 3.51 -7.29
CA MET A 76 2.33 4.47 -7.61
C MET A 76 1.17 4.43 -6.64
N HIS A 77 0.74 5.61 -6.18
CA HIS A 77 -0.62 5.84 -5.73
C HIS A 77 -1.46 6.02 -7.00
N GLY A 78 -2.16 4.96 -7.42
CA GLY A 78 -2.77 4.88 -8.74
C GLY A 78 -4.19 5.42 -8.78
N GLU A 79 -4.38 6.72 -8.64
CA GLU A 79 -5.69 7.37 -8.77
C GLU A 79 -5.68 8.50 -9.80
N ASP A 80 -6.67 8.51 -10.68
CA ASP A 80 -6.95 9.63 -11.58
C ASP A 80 -7.70 10.71 -10.80
N VAL A 81 -7.03 11.83 -10.54
CA VAL A 81 -7.59 12.94 -9.74
C VAL A 81 -8.33 13.99 -10.57
N ASP A 82 -8.61 13.70 -11.84
CA ASP A 82 -9.47 14.55 -12.67
C ASP A 82 -10.83 14.71 -11.94
N PRO A 83 -11.31 15.95 -11.69
CA PRO A 83 -12.58 16.19 -11.02
C PRO A 83 -13.81 15.58 -11.70
N ALA A 84 -13.73 15.27 -12.98
CA ALA A 84 -14.78 14.59 -13.73
C ALA A 84 -14.84 13.06 -13.45
N VAL A 85 -13.84 12.49 -12.79
CA VAL A 85 -13.78 11.06 -12.45
C VAL A 85 -14.34 10.84 -11.06
N ASP A 86 -15.35 9.98 -10.94
CA ASP A 86 -15.90 9.57 -9.65
C ASP A 86 -14.80 8.96 -8.77
N VAL A 87 -14.81 9.30 -7.47
CA VAL A 87 -13.78 8.84 -6.52
C VAL A 87 -13.67 7.32 -6.45
N PHE A 88 -14.75 6.59 -6.72
CA PHE A 88 -14.74 5.12 -6.74
C PHE A 88 -14.15 4.53 -8.03
N ASP A 89 -14.06 5.31 -9.10
CA ASP A 89 -13.56 4.87 -10.41
C ASP A 89 -12.12 5.32 -10.70
N ARG A 90 -11.50 6.09 -9.80
CA ARG A 90 -10.19 6.70 -10.01
C ARG A 90 -9.07 5.70 -10.31
N GLU A 91 -9.05 4.55 -9.63
CA GLU A 91 -8.03 3.51 -9.87
C GLU A 91 -8.19 2.89 -11.26
N ALA A 92 -9.40 2.56 -11.67
CA ALA A 92 -9.68 2.02 -13.00
C ALA A 92 -9.30 3.02 -14.10
N SER A 93 -9.68 4.30 -13.93
CA SER A 93 -9.32 5.38 -14.84
C SER A 93 -7.80 5.58 -14.94
N PHE A 94 -7.08 5.51 -13.81
CA PHE A 94 -5.62 5.61 -13.80
C PHE A 94 -4.95 4.47 -14.56
N CYS A 95 -5.42 3.25 -14.36
CA CYS A 95 -4.93 2.07 -15.07
C CYS A 95 -5.08 2.23 -16.59
N ASP A 96 -6.22 2.71 -17.04
CA ASP A 96 -6.52 2.87 -18.48
C ASP A 96 -5.75 4.05 -19.09
N LYS A 97 -5.84 5.23 -18.47
CA LYS A 97 -5.30 6.48 -19.05
C LYS A 97 -3.78 6.60 -18.96
N TYR A 98 -3.17 6.07 -17.87
CA TYR A 98 -1.76 6.33 -17.58
C TYR A 98 -0.93 5.06 -17.48
N LEU A 99 -1.31 4.11 -16.66
CA LEU A 99 -0.48 2.94 -16.40
C LEU A 99 -0.36 2.03 -17.63
N GLY A 100 -1.47 1.80 -18.35
CA GLY A 100 -1.47 1.01 -19.60
C GLY A 100 -0.57 1.59 -20.70
N PRO A 101 -0.61 2.89 -21.01
CA PRO A 101 0.38 3.53 -21.87
C PRO A 101 1.82 3.38 -21.39
N TRP A 102 2.10 3.54 -20.08
CA TRP A 102 3.47 3.42 -19.56
C TRP A 102 4.02 1.99 -19.64
N THR A 103 3.20 0.95 -19.46
CA THR A 103 3.68 -0.44 -19.64
C THR A 103 4.17 -0.71 -21.04
N ARG A 104 3.59 -0.04 -22.05
CA ARG A 104 4.02 -0.14 -23.46
C ARG A 104 5.21 0.77 -23.78
N GLU A 105 5.25 1.96 -23.21
CA GLU A 105 6.31 2.95 -23.45
C GLU A 105 7.63 2.57 -22.76
N PHE A 106 7.54 1.93 -21.59
CA PHE A 106 8.67 1.52 -20.76
C PHE A 106 8.60 0.02 -20.42
N PRO A 107 8.80 -0.88 -21.41
CA PRO A 107 8.55 -2.32 -21.24
C PRO A 107 9.51 -3.01 -20.25
N GLY A 108 10.68 -2.43 -19.99
CA GLY A 108 11.66 -2.92 -18.99
C GLY A 108 11.43 -2.38 -17.58
N LEU A 109 10.61 -1.34 -17.41
CA LEU A 109 10.38 -0.73 -16.12
C LEU A 109 9.48 -1.61 -15.25
N LYS A 110 9.99 -1.99 -14.06
CA LYS A 110 9.19 -2.69 -13.05
C LYS A 110 8.36 -1.69 -12.26
N MET A 111 7.05 -1.89 -12.26
CA MET A 111 6.06 -1.00 -11.68
C MET A 111 5.28 -1.67 -10.56
N ILE A 112 4.82 -0.91 -9.60
CA ILE A 112 4.00 -1.39 -8.48
C ILE A 112 2.80 -0.46 -8.33
N LEU A 113 1.61 -1.01 -8.58
CA LEU A 113 0.36 -0.35 -8.23
C LEU A 113 0.06 -0.66 -6.77
N GLU A 114 0.30 0.33 -5.90
CA GLU A 114 0.18 0.13 -4.46
C GLU A 114 -1.27 0.21 -3.98
N HIS A 115 -1.55 -0.49 -2.85
CA HIS A 115 -2.83 -0.49 -2.13
C HIS A 115 -4.04 -0.65 -3.05
N LEU A 116 -4.00 -1.70 -3.92
CA LEU A 116 -5.11 -2.05 -4.81
C LEU A 116 -6.46 -1.97 -4.10
N SER A 117 -7.43 -1.35 -4.74
CA SER A 117 -8.74 -1.09 -4.16
C SER A 117 -9.92 -1.52 -5.03
N SER A 118 -9.67 -1.90 -6.30
CA SER A 118 -10.71 -2.27 -7.26
C SER A 118 -10.41 -3.60 -7.96
N LYS A 119 -11.45 -4.22 -8.49
CA LYS A 119 -11.32 -5.38 -9.38
C LYS A 119 -10.55 -5.03 -10.63
N GLU A 120 -10.75 -3.85 -11.18
CA GLU A 120 -10.08 -3.35 -12.38
C GLU A 120 -8.56 -3.25 -12.17
N GLY A 121 -8.11 -2.72 -11.01
CA GLY A 121 -6.70 -2.69 -10.64
C GLY A 121 -6.10 -4.09 -10.48
N VAL A 122 -6.83 -5.00 -9.84
CA VAL A 122 -6.44 -6.43 -9.75
C VAL A 122 -6.26 -7.04 -11.13
N ASP A 123 -7.26 -6.93 -12.00
CA ASP A 123 -7.21 -7.53 -13.34
C ASP A 123 -6.08 -6.91 -14.19
N PHE A 124 -5.85 -5.60 -14.04
CA PHE A 124 -4.74 -4.91 -14.71
C PHE A 124 -3.38 -5.48 -14.31
N VAL A 125 -3.12 -5.61 -13.00
CA VAL A 125 -1.86 -6.17 -12.50
C VAL A 125 -1.64 -7.58 -13.02
N ARG A 126 -2.67 -8.43 -12.99
CA ARG A 126 -2.60 -9.81 -13.50
C ARG A 126 -2.24 -9.84 -14.99
N ALA A 127 -2.89 -8.98 -15.79
CA ALA A 127 -2.67 -8.94 -17.25
C ALA A 127 -1.27 -8.42 -17.64
N HIS A 128 -0.61 -7.64 -16.76
CA HIS A 128 0.70 -7.04 -17.01
C HIS A 128 1.83 -7.65 -16.18
N ALA A 129 1.59 -8.78 -15.52
CA ALA A 129 2.64 -9.52 -14.83
C ALA A 129 3.65 -10.11 -15.83
N PRO A 130 4.95 -10.16 -15.52
CA PRO A 130 5.60 -9.77 -14.26
C PRO A 130 6.11 -8.33 -14.26
N GLN A 131 5.71 -7.47 -15.21
CA GLN A 131 6.14 -6.07 -15.29
C GLN A 131 5.52 -5.25 -14.16
N VAL A 132 4.22 -5.46 -13.90
CA VAL A 132 3.46 -4.78 -12.86
C VAL A 132 3.18 -5.72 -11.71
N GLY A 133 3.52 -5.28 -10.49
CA GLY A 133 3.09 -5.89 -9.24
C GLY A 133 2.02 -5.06 -8.55
N GLY A 134 1.30 -5.65 -7.59
CA GLY A 134 0.30 -4.94 -6.81
C GLY A 134 0.37 -5.25 -5.33
N THR A 135 0.30 -4.23 -4.48
CA THR A 135 0.17 -4.42 -3.04
C THR A 135 -1.28 -4.40 -2.61
N ILE A 136 -1.61 -5.22 -1.62
CA ILE A 136 -2.97 -5.33 -1.09
C ILE A 136 -2.93 -5.13 0.41
N THR A 137 -3.77 -4.21 0.92
CA THR A 137 -3.85 -3.87 2.34
C THR A 137 -4.86 -4.76 3.07
N PRO A 138 -4.74 -4.92 4.40
CA PRO A 138 -5.72 -5.67 5.18
C PRO A 138 -7.13 -5.09 5.04
N TYR A 139 -7.28 -3.78 5.20
CA TYR A 139 -8.58 -3.13 5.23
C TYR A 139 -9.31 -3.14 3.87
N HIS A 140 -8.62 -3.11 2.73
CA HIS A 140 -9.27 -3.25 1.43
C HIS A 140 -9.78 -4.69 1.17
N MET A 141 -9.21 -5.70 1.84
CA MET A 141 -9.73 -7.07 1.80
C MET A 141 -10.86 -7.33 2.80
N GLU A 142 -10.96 -6.54 3.86
CA GLU A 142 -11.91 -6.79 4.94
C GLU A 142 -13.15 -5.90 4.90
N LEU A 143 -13.03 -4.66 4.39
CA LEU A 143 -14.08 -3.66 4.42
C LEU A 143 -14.71 -3.41 3.05
N THR A 144 -15.97 -3.00 3.09
CA THR A 144 -16.72 -2.44 1.96
C THR A 144 -17.16 -1.02 2.28
N ARG A 145 -17.58 -0.26 1.27
CA ARG A 145 -18.17 1.06 1.48
C ARG A 145 -19.40 1.02 2.41
N THR A 146 -20.10 -0.13 2.51
CA THR A 146 -21.21 -0.32 3.44
C THR A 146 -20.73 -0.28 4.90
N ASP A 147 -19.53 -0.80 5.20
CA ASP A 147 -18.94 -0.72 6.53
C ASP A 147 -18.58 0.71 6.90
N TRP A 148 -18.18 1.52 5.92
CA TRP A 148 -17.83 2.92 6.08
C TRP A 148 -19.06 3.82 6.27
N PHE A 149 -20.10 3.66 5.41
CA PHE A 149 -21.29 4.51 5.37
C PHE A 149 -22.51 3.92 6.09
N GLY A 150 -22.47 2.69 6.56
CA GLY A 150 -23.57 2.00 7.23
C GLY A 150 -24.18 2.85 8.34
N TRP A 151 -24.57 2.46 9.43
CA TRP A 151 -25.15 3.29 10.50
C TRP A 151 -24.25 4.48 10.92
N GLY A 152 -24.29 5.56 10.15
CA GLY A 152 -23.49 6.76 10.33
C GLY A 152 -22.10 6.64 9.71
N LEU A 153 -21.54 7.80 9.33
CA LEU A 153 -20.19 7.91 8.79
C LEU A 153 -19.15 7.54 9.86
N LYS A 154 -18.22 6.67 9.49
CA LYS A 154 -17.10 6.29 10.35
C LYS A 154 -15.79 6.96 9.86
N PRO A 155 -15.48 8.18 10.28
CA PRO A 155 -14.33 8.93 9.75
C PRO A 155 -12.99 8.22 9.91
N TYR A 156 -12.83 7.39 10.92
CA TYR A 156 -11.61 6.62 11.16
C TYR A 156 -11.34 5.57 10.07
N MET A 157 -12.36 5.16 9.28
CA MET A 157 -12.21 4.27 8.12
C MET A 157 -11.90 5.01 6.81
N TYR A 158 -11.82 6.34 6.84
CA TYR A 158 -11.48 7.12 5.65
C TYR A 158 -10.03 6.89 5.24
N VAL A 159 -9.84 6.45 4.01
CA VAL A 159 -8.55 6.12 3.38
C VAL A 159 -8.61 6.46 1.88
N MET A 160 -7.46 6.66 1.27
CA MET A 160 -7.32 6.81 -0.19
C MET A 160 -6.28 5.80 -0.68
N PRO A 161 -6.62 5.01 -1.72
CA PRO A 161 -7.91 4.93 -2.43
C PRO A 161 -9.04 4.53 -1.50
N VAL A 162 -10.25 5.03 -1.79
CA VAL A 162 -11.43 4.73 -0.96
C VAL A 162 -11.80 3.25 -0.99
N ILE A 163 -12.34 2.77 0.14
CA ILE A 163 -12.93 1.42 0.24
C ILE A 163 -14.13 1.33 -0.71
N LYS A 164 -14.20 0.26 -1.50
CA LYS A 164 -15.16 0.11 -2.60
C LYS A 164 -16.27 -0.92 -2.31
N THR A 165 -16.71 -1.62 -3.33
CA THR A 165 -17.85 -2.54 -3.24
C THR A 165 -17.43 -3.93 -2.77
N GLU A 166 -18.43 -4.78 -2.47
CA GLU A 166 -18.21 -6.20 -2.17
C GLU A 166 -17.55 -6.93 -3.35
N ARG A 167 -17.88 -6.57 -4.59
CA ARG A 167 -17.23 -7.11 -5.81
C ARG A 167 -15.73 -6.87 -5.78
N ASP A 168 -15.31 -5.66 -5.41
CA ASP A 168 -13.90 -5.26 -5.34
C ASP A 168 -13.20 -5.98 -4.19
N ARG A 169 -13.82 -5.98 -3.01
CA ARG A 169 -13.30 -6.72 -1.85
C ARG A 169 -13.04 -8.20 -2.17
N GLN A 170 -13.98 -8.86 -2.82
CA GLN A 170 -13.82 -10.26 -3.23
C GLN A 170 -12.71 -10.46 -4.27
N ALA A 171 -12.53 -9.52 -5.20
CA ALA A 171 -11.45 -9.58 -6.17
C ALA A 171 -10.08 -9.48 -5.48
N LEU A 172 -9.93 -8.56 -4.52
CA LEU A 172 -8.71 -8.37 -3.73
C LEU A 172 -8.38 -9.59 -2.88
N ARG A 173 -9.38 -10.18 -2.19
CA ARG A 173 -9.21 -11.42 -1.41
C ARG A 173 -8.70 -12.56 -2.29
N LYS A 174 -9.36 -12.79 -3.42
CA LYS A 174 -8.97 -13.83 -4.38
C LYS A 174 -7.57 -13.59 -4.96
N ALA A 175 -7.19 -12.35 -5.23
CA ALA A 175 -5.86 -12.01 -5.72
C ALA A 175 -4.79 -12.29 -4.67
N ALA A 176 -4.97 -11.81 -3.44
CA ALA A 176 -4.03 -12.03 -2.34
C ALA A 176 -3.80 -13.51 -2.06
N THR A 177 -4.87 -14.31 -2.08
CA THR A 177 -4.84 -15.74 -1.74
C THR A 177 -4.61 -16.67 -2.93
N SER A 178 -4.43 -16.11 -4.15
CA SER A 178 -4.22 -16.89 -5.39
C SER A 178 -2.89 -17.65 -5.41
N GLY A 179 -1.87 -17.15 -4.73
CA GLY A 179 -0.48 -17.60 -4.87
C GLY A 179 0.23 -17.04 -6.10
N GLU A 180 -0.39 -16.13 -6.87
CA GLU A 180 0.24 -15.42 -7.99
C GLU A 180 1.38 -14.52 -7.49
N ALA A 181 2.51 -14.50 -8.20
CA ALA A 181 3.71 -13.78 -7.76
C ALA A 181 3.59 -12.25 -7.89
N CYS A 182 2.61 -11.76 -8.64
CA CYS A 182 2.41 -10.33 -8.86
C CYS A 182 1.69 -9.62 -7.70
N TYR A 183 1.09 -10.35 -6.76
CA TYR A 183 0.44 -9.75 -5.59
C TYR A 183 1.24 -10.01 -4.34
N PHE A 184 1.39 -8.96 -3.52
CA PHE A 184 2.14 -9.06 -2.27
C PHE A 184 1.65 -8.07 -1.23
N LEU A 185 2.11 -8.28 -0.01
CA LEU A 185 1.74 -7.49 1.15
C LEU A 185 2.17 -6.02 1.00
N GLY A 186 1.25 -5.12 1.30
CA GLY A 186 1.53 -3.70 1.52
C GLY A 186 0.48 -3.13 2.46
N THR A 187 0.87 -2.82 3.69
CA THR A 187 -0.06 -2.44 4.74
C THR A 187 -0.62 -1.03 4.58
N ASP A 188 0.11 -0.15 3.92
CA ASP A 188 -0.19 1.28 3.85
C ASP A 188 -0.63 1.83 5.23
N SER A 189 0.11 1.45 6.27
CA SER A 189 -0.23 1.81 7.65
C SER A 189 0.08 3.28 7.92
N ALA A 190 -0.98 4.07 8.16
CA ALA A 190 -0.90 5.51 8.29
C ALA A 190 -1.47 5.99 9.65
N PRO A 191 -0.63 6.09 10.69
CA PRO A 191 -1.05 6.60 12.00
C PRO A 191 -1.27 8.12 11.92
N HIS A 192 -2.52 8.54 12.10
CA HIS A 192 -2.89 9.94 12.22
C HIS A 192 -3.53 10.23 13.58
N PRO A 193 -3.26 11.39 14.19
CA PRO A 193 -3.93 11.79 15.41
C PRO A 193 -5.45 11.80 15.27
N VAL A 194 -6.15 11.33 16.31
CA VAL A 194 -7.63 11.28 16.32
C VAL A 194 -8.22 12.63 15.95
N ALA A 195 -7.68 13.72 16.48
CA ALA A 195 -8.16 15.07 16.18
C ALA A 195 -8.12 15.39 14.67
N ARG A 196 -7.09 14.87 13.95
CA ARG A 196 -6.97 15.09 12.50
C ARG A 196 -7.94 14.22 11.70
N LYS A 197 -8.19 12.99 12.16
CA LYS A 197 -9.17 12.08 11.55
C LYS A 197 -10.61 12.60 11.71
N LEU A 198 -10.92 13.21 12.85
CA LEU A 198 -12.27 13.71 13.19
C LEU A 198 -12.46 15.20 12.91
N ALA A 199 -11.47 15.88 12.33
CA ALA A 199 -11.61 17.26 11.90
C ALA A 199 -12.68 17.42 10.81
N LEU A 200 -13.19 18.65 10.63
CA LEU A 200 -14.17 18.99 9.58
C LEU A 200 -13.70 18.52 8.19
N ASN A 201 -12.39 18.66 7.90
CA ASN A 201 -11.72 18.11 6.73
C ASN A 201 -10.82 16.96 7.19
N GLY A 202 -11.45 15.84 7.57
CA GLY A 202 -10.73 14.66 8.04
C GLY A 202 -9.74 14.15 6.98
N ILE A 203 -8.57 13.68 7.41
CA ILE A 203 -7.52 13.18 6.52
C ILE A 203 -7.63 11.69 6.29
N PRO A 204 -7.29 11.19 5.07
CA PRO A 204 -7.25 9.76 4.79
C PRO A 204 -6.06 9.08 5.49
N GLY A 205 -6.24 7.79 5.79
CA GLY A 205 -5.23 6.91 6.36
C GLY A 205 -5.78 6.02 7.48
N ILE A 206 -5.41 4.75 7.47
CA ILE A 206 -5.78 3.74 8.47
C ILE A 206 -4.52 3.19 9.11
N PHE A 207 -4.43 3.22 10.43
CA PHE A 207 -3.31 2.66 11.17
C PHE A 207 -3.56 1.20 11.50
N ASN A 208 -2.91 0.30 10.77
CA ASN A 208 -3.13 -1.14 10.89
C ASN A 208 -1.88 -1.95 11.27
N ALA A 209 -0.69 -1.35 11.35
CA ALA A 209 0.57 -2.07 11.58
C ALA A 209 0.51 -3.06 12.77
N PRO A 210 -0.08 -2.72 13.94
CA PRO A 210 -0.12 -3.64 15.09
C PRO A 210 -0.95 -4.90 14.86
N VAL A 211 -1.89 -4.88 13.92
CA VAL A 211 -2.87 -5.96 13.67
C VAL A 211 -2.79 -6.52 12.25
N ALA A 212 -1.89 -5.99 11.42
CA ALA A 212 -1.84 -6.33 9.99
C ALA A 212 -1.69 -7.84 9.76
N MET A 213 -0.73 -8.50 10.42
CA MET A 213 -0.50 -9.93 10.22
C MET A 213 -1.67 -10.78 10.72
N ALA A 214 -2.34 -10.36 11.81
CA ALA A 214 -3.55 -11.04 12.28
C ALA A 214 -4.71 -10.93 11.27
N SER A 215 -4.87 -9.76 10.65
CA SER A 215 -5.88 -9.52 9.61
C SER A 215 -5.59 -10.34 8.33
N TYR A 216 -4.33 -10.35 7.87
CA TYR A 216 -3.94 -11.20 6.74
C TYR A 216 -4.20 -12.69 7.04
N ALA A 217 -3.72 -13.18 8.19
CA ALA A 217 -3.92 -14.58 8.57
C ALA A 217 -5.41 -14.97 8.63
N ARG A 218 -6.27 -14.11 9.18
CA ARG A 218 -7.71 -14.30 9.17
C ARG A 218 -8.26 -14.41 7.75
N THR A 219 -7.92 -13.47 6.87
CA THR A 219 -8.41 -13.48 5.49
C THR A 219 -7.96 -14.75 4.76
N PHE A 220 -6.69 -15.15 4.91
CA PHE A 220 -6.16 -16.37 4.30
C PHE A 220 -6.79 -17.65 4.89
N GLU A 221 -7.10 -17.67 6.19
CA GLU A 221 -7.84 -18.77 6.82
C GLU A 221 -9.27 -18.88 6.25
N GLU A 222 -10.00 -17.76 6.16
CA GLU A 222 -11.35 -17.71 5.60
C GLU A 222 -11.42 -18.15 4.13
N GLU A 223 -10.36 -17.93 3.37
CA GLU A 223 -10.22 -18.38 1.97
C GLU A 223 -9.56 -19.75 1.82
N ASN A 224 -9.28 -20.48 2.93
CA ASN A 224 -8.60 -21.78 2.93
C ASN A 224 -7.23 -21.75 2.21
N ALA A 225 -6.44 -20.71 2.42
CA ALA A 225 -5.18 -20.43 1.71
C ALA A 225 -4.02 -20.05 2.65
N LEU A 226 -4.04 -20.47 3.91
CA LEU A 226 -2.97 -20.18 4.88
C LEU A 226 -1.59 -20.65 4.39
N ASP A 227 -1.54 -21.73 3.62
CA ASP A 227 -0.34 -22.26 2.98
C ASP A 227 0.32 -21.27 1.98
N ARG A 228 -0.40 -20.25 1.54
CA ARG A 228 0.07 -19.22 0.60
C ARG A 228 0.43 -17.90 1.28
N LEU A 229 0.17 -17.77 2.59
CA LEU A 229 0.38 -16.52 3.32
C LEU A 229 1.84 -16.10 3.31
N GLU A 230 2.78 -17.00 3.56
CA GLU A 230 4.21 -16.70 3.51
C GLU A 230 4.64 -16.17 2.14
N LYS A 231 4.16 -16.80 1.07
CA LYS A 231 4.47 -16.37 -0.30
C LYS A 231 4.01 -14.95 -0.55
N PHE A 232 2.78 -14.61 -0.18
CA PHE A 232 2.20 -13.29 -0.31
C PHE A 232 2.90 -12.26 0.59
N ALA A 233 3.15 -12.59 1.84
CA ALA A 233 3.62 -11.64 2.84
C ALA A 233 5.13 -11.40 2.81
N SER A 234 5.93 -12.42 2.43
CA SER A 234 7.38 -12.42 2.66
C SER A 234 8.22 -12.74 1.42
N LEU A 235 7.68 -13.37 0.38
CA LEU A 235 8.48 -13.84 -0.76
C LEU A 235 8.22 -13.06 -2.04
N ASN A 236 6.96 -12.79 -2.39
CA ASN A 236 6.60 -12.14 -3.64
C ASN A 236 7.12 -10.69 -3.72
N GLY A 237 7.00 -9.92 -2.64
CA GLY A 237 7.50 -8.55 -2.56
C GLY A 237 9.01 -8.49 -2.83
N PRO A 238 9.86 -9.15 -2.02
CA PRO A 238 11.30 -9.21 -2.28
C PRO A 238 11.65 -9.63 -3.70
N ALA A 239 10.99 -10.67 -4.23
CA ALA A 239 11.23 -11.12 -5.61
C ALA A 239 10.92 -10.02 -6.65
N HIS A 240 9.81 -9.28 -6.49
CA HIS A 240 9.47 -8.17 -7.37
C HIS A 240 10.47 -7.02 -7.28
N TYR A 241 10.96 -6.71 -6.08
CA TYR A 241 11.99 -5.69 -5.84
C TYR A 241 13.40 -6.13 -6.25
N GLY A 242 13.63 -7.43 -6.49
CA GLY A 242 14.97 -7.98 -6.75
C GLY A 242 15.82 -8.06 -5.48
N LEU A 243 15.18 -8.22 -4.34
CA LEU A 243 15.80 -8.35 -3.03
C LEU A 243 15.78 -9.81 -2.57
N LYS A 244 16.69 -10.16 -1.67
CA LYS A 244 16.59 -11.43 -0.94
C LYS A 244 15.50 -11.34 0.11
N PRO A 245 14.72 -12.41 0.36
CA PRO A 245 13.87 -12.50 1.54
C PRO A 245 14.70 -12.35 2.82
N ASN A 246 14.06 -11.94 3.90
CA ASN A 246 14.69 -11.95 5.21
C ASN A 246 14.98 -13.41 5.63
N ASP A 247 16.11 -13.61 6.34
CA ASP A 247 16.47 -14.94 6.89
C ASP A 247 15.67 -15.25 8.17
N ASP A 248 15.25 -14.20 8.91
CA ASP A 248 14.44 -14.32 10.12
C ASP A 248 12.98 -14.66 9.78
N THR A 249 12.34 -15.42 10.66
CA THR A 249 10.93 -15.79 10.57
C THR A 249 10.12 -15.23 11.73
N ILE A 250 8.83 -15.03 11.51
CA ILE A 250 7.85 -14.78 12.57
C ILE A 250 6.91 -15.98 12.66
N THR A 251 6.46 -16.30 13.85
CA THR A 251 5.45 -17.33 14.08
C THR A 251 4.09 -16.69 14.29
N LEU A 252 3.09 -17.16 13.54
CA LEU A 252 1.70 -16.80 13.76
C LEU A 252 1.02 -17.95 14.49
N GLU A 253 0.49 -17.68 15.68
CA GLU A 253 -0.25 -18.64 16.48
C GLU A 253 -1.74 -18.31 16.50
N ARG A 254 -2.58 -19.34 16.37
CA ARG A 254 -4.02 -19.18 16.55
C ARG A 254 -4.33 -19.10 18.04
N ARG A 255 -4.19 -17.90 18.59
CA ARG A 255 -4.41 -17.57 19.99
C ARG A 255 -5.17 -16.27 20.11
N PRO A 256 -6.42 -16.29 20.62
CA PRO A 256 -7.22 -15.08 20.77
C PRO A 256 -6.56 -14.03 21.67
N TRP A 257 -6.62 -12.78 21.23
CA TRP A 257 -6.15 -11.63 22.00
C TRP A 257 -6.97 -10.38 21.63
N VAL A 258 -7.02 -9.40 22.53
CA VAL A 258 -7.71 -8.13 22.30
C VAL A 258 -6.73 -7.13 21.71
N ALA A 259 -7.03 -6.61 20.52
CA ALA A 259 -6.21 -5.57 19.91
C ALA A 259 -6.28 -4.27 20.73
N PRO A 260 -5.15 -3.58 20.96
CA PRO A 260 -5.19 -2.26 21.59
C PRO A 260 -6.07 -1.30 20.77
N GLU A 261 -6.84 -0.47 21.47
CA GLU A 261 -7.72 0.49 20.77
C GLU A 261 -6.93 1.62 20.10
N GLU A 262 -5.85 2.04 20.75
CA GLU A 262 -5.07 3.21 20.37
C GLU A 262 -3.62 3.11 20.82
N ILE A 263 -2.75 3.93 20.22
CA ILE A 263 -1.40 4.18 20.73
C ILE A 263 -1.19 5.67 20.93
N LYS A 264 -0.24 6.01 21.82
CA LYS A 264 0.29 7.37 21.89
C LYS A 264 1.19 7.63 20.69
N VAL A 265 0.99 8.77 20.05
CA VAL A 265 1.85 9.30 18.97
C VAL A 265 2.60 10.53 19.47
N ALA A 266 3.48 11.11 18.65
CA ALA A 266 4.28 12.26 19.06
C ALA A 266 3.39 13.44 19.48
N GLY A 267 3.52 13.83 20.74
CA GLY A 267 2.72 14.90 21.38
C GLY A 267 2.21 14.45 22.75
N PRO A 268 2.03 15.37 23.71
CA PRO A 268 1.71 15.01 25.10
C PRO A 268 0.35 14.29 25.24
N ASP A 269 -0.62 14.56 24.35
CA ASP A 269 -1.97 14.01 24.42
C ASP A 269 -2.48 13.47 23.06
N GLU A 270 -1.61 13.31 22.09
CA GLU A 270 -2.00 12.79 20.78
C GLU A 270 -2.06 11.26 20.78
N ARG A 271 -3.16 10.73 20.22
CA ARG A 271 -3.41 9.30 20.09
C ARG A 271 -3.82 8.97 18.66
N ALA A 272 -3.42 7.81 18.18
CA ALA A 272 -3.88 7.24 16.90
C ALA A 272 -4.70 5.97 17.18
N LEU A 273 -5.88 5.87 16.58
CA LEU A 273 -6.71 4.67 16.65
C LEU A 273 -6.09 3.55 15.83
N ILE A 274 -6.09 2.35 16.39
CA ILE A 274 -5.64 1.15 15.71
C ILE A 274 -6.85 0.55 14.96
N TYR A 275 -6.61 0.13 13.71
CA TYR A 275 -7.59 -0.62 12.95
C TYR A 275 -8.02 -1.87 13.72
N ARG A 276 -9.33 -2.12 13.83
CA ARG A 276 -9.89 -3.20 14.64
C ARG A 276 -9.56 -3.12 16.15
N GLY A 277 -9.17 -1.95 16.65
CA GLY A 277 -8.91 -1.74 18.07
C GLY A 277 -10.11 -2.13 18.93
N GLY A 278 -9.85 -2.81 20.06
CA GLY A 278 -10.87 -3.36 20.96
C GLY A 278 -11.50 -4.68 20.51
N GLU A 279 -11.25 -5.14 19.27
CA GLU A 279 -11.76 -6.43 18.80
C GLU A 279 -10.92 -7.60 19.31
N THR A 280 -11.55 -8.76 19.49
CA THR A 280 -10.84 -10.02 19.74
C THR A 280 -10.38 -10.61 18.42
N LEU A 281 -9.07 -10.60 18.17
CA LEU A 281 -8.43 -11.20 17.00
C LEU A 281 -8.02 -12.64 17.31
N GLN A 282 -8.11 -13.54 16.32
CA GLN A 282 -7.85 -14.97 16.50
C GLN A 282 -6.38 -15.35 16.29
N TRP A 283 -5.63 -14.54 15.57
CA TRP A 283 -4.23 -14.76 15.22
C TRP A 283 -3.33 -13.75 15.92
N GLN A 284 -2.21 -14.22 16.43
CA GLN A 284 -1.21 -13.39 17.08
C GLN A 284 0.19 -13.72 16.55
N VAL A 285 1.00 -12.67 16.35
CA VAL A 285 2.46 -12.82 16.17
C VAL A 285 3.05 -13.17 17.53
N VAL A 286 3.75 -14.29 17.60
CA VAL A 286 4.52 -14.67 18.78
C VAL A 286 6.01 -14.54 18.49
N ALA A 287 6.78 -14.16 19.52
CA ALA A 287 8.22 -14.10 19.38
C ALA A 287 8.75 -15.49 19.04
N SER A 288 9.58 -15.57 17.99
CA SER A 288 10.33 -16.78 17.63
C SER A 288 11.46 -16.99 18.63
#